data_265b30d38ffc12431a8999d67ffb6afa
#
_entry.id   265b30d38ffc12431a8999d67ffb6afa
#
_cell.length_a   1.000
_cell.length_b   1.000
_cell.length_c   1.000
_cell.angle_alpha   90.00
_cell.angle_beta   90.00
_cell.angle_gamma   90.00
#
_symmetry.space_group_name_H-M   'P 1'
#
loop_
_entity.id
_entity.type
_entity.pdbx_description
1 polymer ?
#
loop_
_entity_poly.entity_id
_entity_poly.type
_entity_poly.pdbx_seq_one_letter_code
_entity_poly.pdbx_strand_id
1 'polypeptide(L)'
;MAECWLTGKTVIVTGASGGMGAGIAATLIKKHGCTVIGVARSEPKMLKFIEELGDEYREQFSYKLFDVSSRENWETFAEELKANGTKVDILINNAGILPKFKRFDRYSYEEIEQAMNINFFSCVYSIKTLLPMILESDTPAIVNIDSAAALMTLAGTSVYSASKSALRSLTEALRSEYKGKMFVGLVCPGFTKTDIFRNQNPETNDKGQKMIDMVSTDCDKMVRLIMHGIERKHHLQVHGFDSFAMSAFNRMMPVHGSMLFSAVMKMANVDIFKEVFDD
;
A
#
# COMPACT_ATOMS: atom_id res chain seq x y z
N MET A 1 -11.11 29.66 -3.29
CA MET A 1 -10.18 28.65 -2.70
C MET A 1 -9.29 28.17 -3.81
N ALA A 2 -7.99 28.01 -3.60
CA ALA A 2 -7.09 27.46 -4.60
C ALA A 2 -7.55 26.03 -4.96
N GLU A 3 -7.51 25.70 -6.25
CA GLU A 3 -7.84 24.37 -6.75
C GLU A 3 -6.87 23.33 -6.18
N CYS A 4 -7.35 22.14 -5.82
CA CYS A 4 -6.50 21.08 -5.30
C CYS A 4 -5.55 20.62 -6.41
N TRP A 5 -4.28 20.42 -6.08
CA TRP A 5 -3.25 20.00 -7.04
C TRP A 5 -3.53 18.62 -7.71
N LEU A 6 -4.46 17.85 -7.16
CA LEU A 6 -4.93 16.57 -7.71
C LEU A 6 -5.96 16.75 -8.82
N THR A 7 -6.65 17.92 -8.90
CA THR A 7 -7.80 18.10 -9.78
C THR A 7 -7.44 17.84 -11.25
N GLY A 8 -8.23 16.98 -11.91
CA GLY A 8 -8.11 16.65 -13.33
C GLY A 8 -6.85 15.87 -13.73
N LYS A 9 -6.08 15.31 -12.76
CA LYS A 9 -4.84 14.59 -13.04
C LYS A 9 -5.09 13.16 -13.51
N THR A 10 -4.14 12.63 -14.29
CA THR A 10 -4.10 11.22 -14.66
C THR A 10 -3.30 10.44 -13.64
N VAL A 11 -3.94 9.50 -12.97
CA VAL A 11 -3.38 8.75 -11.83
C VAL A 11 -3.38 7.26 -12.12
N ILE A 12 -2.24 6.60 -11.97
CA ILE A 12 -2.15 5.14 -11.96
C ILE A 12 -2.24 4.65 -10.52
N VAL A 13 -3.15 3.72 -10.23
CA VAL A 13 -3.33 3.11 -8.90
C VAL A 13 -3.18 1.60 -9.00
N THR A 14 -2.19 1.03 -8.32
CA THR A 14 -2.04 -0.43 -8.26
C THR A 14 -2.89 -1.04 -7.13
N GLY A 15 -3.42 -2.24 -7.34
CA GLY A 15 -4.34 -2.88 -6.42
C GLY A 15 -5.71 -2.18 -6.36
N ALA A 16 -6.12 -1.54 -7.46
CA ALA A 16 -7.34 -0.72 -7.52
C ALA A 16 -8.66 -1.52 -7.47
N SER A 17 -8.61 -2.85 -7.49
CA SER A 17 -9.81 -3.70 -7.51
C SER A 17 -10.43 -3.98 -6.13
N GLY A 18 -9.92 -3.40 -5.05
CA GLY A 18 -10.47 -3.61 -3.71
C GLY A 18 -9.72 -2.89 -2.59
N GLY A 19 -10.30 -2.91 -1.41
CA GLY A 19 -9.72 -2.33 -0.21
C GLY A 19 -9.33 -0.86 -0.36
N MET A 20 -8.17 -0.48 0.18
CA MET A 20 -7.69 0.91 0.12
C MET A 20 -7.49 1.40 -1.32
N GLY A 21 -7.01 0.54 -2.24
CA GLY A 21 -6.78 0.93 -3.63
C GLY A 21 -8.06 1.36 -4.35
N ALA A 22 -9.14 0.61 -4.19
CA ALA A 22 -10.45 0.95 -4.72
C ALA A 22 -10.98 2.26 -4.12
N GLY A 23 -10.90 2.42 -2.79
CA GLY A 23 -11.32 3.63 -2.11
C GLY A 23 -10.52 4.88 -2.52
N ILE A 24 -9.21 4.74 -2.71
CA ILE A 24 -8.34 5.82 -3.21
C ILE A 24 -8.75 6.19 -4.65
N ALA A 25 -8.91 5.20 -5.53
CA ALA A 25 -9.33 5.42 -6.92
C ALA A 25 -10.70 6.13 -6.99
N ALA A 26 -11.68 5.65 -6.23
CA ALA A 26 -13.00 6.27 -6.15
C ALA A 26 -12.93 7.72 -5.63
N THR A 27 -12.12 8.00 -4.62
CA THR A 27 -11.96 9.36 -4.09
C THR A 27 -11.30 10.29 -5.09
N LEU A 28 -10.27 9.85 -5.80
CA LEU A 28 -9.60 10.62 -6.86
C LEU A 28 -10.60 11.01 -7.96
N ILE A 29 -11.44 10.08 -8.38
CA ILE A 29 -12.45 10.32 -9.41
C ILE A 29 -13.56 11.24 -8.89
N LYS A 30 -14.26 10.82 -7.83
CA LYS A 30 -15.48 11.49 -7.36
C LYS A 30 -15.23 12.89 -6.77
N LYS A 31 -14.09 13.07 -6.09
CA LYS A 31 -13.78 14.33 -5.40
C LYS A 31 -12.92 15.28 -6.23
N HIS A 32 -12.00 14.73 -7.03
CA HIS A 32 -10.98 15.51 -7.72
C HIS A 32 -11.12 15.48 -9.24
N GLY A 33 -12.08 14.74 -9.81
CA GLY A 33 -12.26 14.65 -11.25
C GLY A 33 -11.05 14.06 -11.99
N CYS A 34 -10.26 13.23 -11.31
CA CYS A 34 -9.10 12.58 -11.90
C CYS A 34 -9.50 11.53 -12.94
N THR A 35 -8.67 11.34 -13.95
CA THR A 35 -8.68 10.13 -14.77
C THR A 35 -7.82 9.07 -14.09
N VAL A 36 -8.38 7.92 -13.75
CA VAL A 36 -7.67 6.87 -13.04
C VAL A 36 -7.50 5.63 -13.92
N ILE A 37 -6.25 5.12 -13.97
CA ILE A 37 -5.93 3.83 -14.58
C ILE A 37 -5.63 2.85 -13.46
N GLY A 38 -6.57 1.94 -13.19
CA GLY A 38 -6.44 0.91 -12.17
C GLY A 38 -5.63 -0.28 -12.67
N VAL A 39 -4.66 -0.74 -11.90
CA VAL A 39 -3.90 -1.97 -12.20
C VAL A 39 -4.26 -3.04 -11.17
N ALA A 40 -4.66 -4.23 -11.63
CA ALA A 40 -4.99 -5.38 -10.77
C ALA A 40 -4.81 -6.70 -11.51
N ARG A 41 -5.00 -7.83 -10.80
CA ARG A 41 -4.96 -9.18 -11.40
C ARG A 41 -6.34 -9.77 -11.64
N SER A 42 -7.32 -9.37 -10.82
CA SER A 42 -8.65 -10.00 -10.81
C SER A 42 -9.67 -9.16 -11.56
N GLU A 43 -10.05 -9.61 -12.74
CA GLU A 43 -11.11 -8.97 -13.52
C GLU A 43 -12.47 -8.97 -12.79
N PRO A 44 -12.95 -10.06 -12.18
CA PRO A 44 -14.24 -10.03 -11.48
C PRO A 44 -14.30 -8.99 -10.36
N LYS A 45 -13.20 -8.81 -9.60
CA LYS A 45 -13.13 -7.76 -8.58
C LYS A 45 -13.08 -6.36 -9.19
N MET A 46 -12.45 -6.21 -10.35
CA MET A 46 -12.39 -4.94 -11.05
C MET A 46 -13.76 -4.54 -11.60
N LEU A 47 -14.49 -5.48 -12.19
CA LEU A 47 -15.85 -5.25 -12.69
C LEU A 47 -16.80 -4.87 -11.55
N LYS A 48 -16.70 -5.54 -10.40
CA LYS A 48 -17.45 -5.18 -9.20
C LYS A 48 -17.12 -3.75 -8.74
N PHE A 49 -15.85 -3.37 -8.72
CA PHE A 49 -15.46 -1.99 -8.37
C PHE A 49 -16.06 -0.96 -9.36
N ILE A 50 -16.08 -1.25 -10.65
CA ILE A 50 -16.67 -0.37 -11.67
C ILE A 50 -18.18 -0.19 -11.44
N GLU A 51 -18.88 -1.28 -11.10
CA GLU A 51 -20.29 -1.22 -10.74
C GLU A 51 -20.54 -0.33 -9.50
N GLU A 52 -19.72 -0.50 -8.45
CA GLU A 52 -19.79 0.30 -7.21
C GLU A 52 -19.38 1.77 -7.42
N LEU A 53 -18.53 2.04 -8.40
CA LEU A 53 -18.10 3.41 -8.74
C LEU A 53 -19.27 4.23 -9.30
N GLY A 54 -20.11 3.63 -10.12
CA GLY A 54 -21.28 4.25 -10.78
C GLY A 54 -21.00 4.62 -12.24
N ASP A 55 -22.04 4.50 -13.06
CA ASP A 55 -21.94 4.72 -14.51
C ASP A 55 -21.54 6.16 -14.87
N GLU A 56 -21.89 7.14 -14.04
CA GLU A 56 -21.55 8.56 -14.24
C GLU A 56 -20.05 8.84 -14.20
N TYR A 57 -19.27 7.92 -13.63
CA TYR A 57 -17.79 8.04 -13.52
C TYR A 57 -17.03 7.12 -14.47
N ARG A 58 -17.73 6.38 -15.32
CA ARG A 58 -17.15 5.33 -16.15
C ARG A 58 -16.09 5.83 -17.13
N GLU A 59 -16.27 7.02 -17.68
CA GLU A 59 -15.30 7.63 -18.60
C GLU A 59 -14.00 8.06 -17.91
N GLN A 60 -14.03 8.26 -16.59
CA GLN A 60 -12.85 8.66 -15.80
C GLN A 60 -12.04 7.47 -15.28
N PHE A 61 -12.53 6.23 -15.50
CA PHE A 61 -11.84 5.02 -15.03
C PHE A 61 -11.58 4.05 -16.16
N SER A 62 -10.31 3.66 -16.28
CA SER A 62 -9.89 2.53 -17.10
C SER A 62 -9.04 1.56 -16.28
N TYR A 63 -8.79 0.36 -16.78
CA TYR A 63 -7.98 -0.60 -16.05
C TYR A 63 -7.12 -1.48 -16.96
N LYS A 64 -6.06 -2.02 -16.35
CA LYS A 64 -5.19 -3.04 -16.93
C LYS A 64 -5.09 -4.24 -15.99
N LEU A 65 -5.15 -5.44 -16.58
CA LEU A 65 -5.05 -6.69 -15.84
C LEU A 65 -3.69 -7.31 -16.08
N PHE A 66 -2.82 -7.22 -15.09
CA PHE A 66 -1.52 -7.90 -15.12
C PHE A 66 -0.96 -8.10 -13.71
N ASP A 67 0.03 -8.99 -13.58
CA ASP A 67 0.77 -9.17 -12.34
C ASP A 67 1.83 -8.07 -12.20
N VAL A 68 1.68 -7.25 -11.15
CA VAL A 68 2.58 -6.13 -10.85
C VAL A 68 4.01 -6.58 -10.52
N SER A 69 4.23 -7.86 -10.21
CA SER A 69 5.55 -8.43 -9.95
C SER A 69 6.34 -8.76 -11.21
N SER A 70 5.74 -8.67 -12.41
CA SER A 70 6.44 -8.84 -13.69
C SER A 70 6.93 -7.49 -14.20
N ARG A 71 8.23 -7.38 -14.40
CA ARG A 71 8.86 -6.20 -15.02
C ARG A 71 8.38 -6.02 -16.46
N GLU A 72 8.29 -7.10 -17.22
CA GLU A 72 7.89 -7.11 -18.63
C GLU A 72 6.49 -6.54 -18.82
N ASN A 73 5.57 -6.83 -17.89
CA ASN A 73 4.22 -6.27 -17.92
C ASN A 73 4.24 -4.73 -17.74
N TRP A 74 5.12 -4.20 -16.89
CA TRP A 74 5.27 -2.75 -16.72
C TRP A 74 5.87 -2.11 -17.97
N GLU A 75 6.88 -2.72 -18.58
CA GLU A 75 7.51 -2.24 -19.82
C GLU A 75 6.47 -2.19 -20.95
N THR A 76 5.71 -3.27 -21.16
CA THR A 76 4.61 -3.32 -22.15
C THR A 76 3.55 -2.25 -21.86
N PHE A 77 3.13 -2.11 -20.62
CA PHE A 77 2.14 -1.11 -20.24
C PHE A 77 2.62 0.33 -20.49
N ALA A 78 3.89 0.63 -20.22
CA ALA A 78 4.45 1.95 -20.50
C ALA A 78 4.53 2.24 -22.00
N GLU A 79 4.85 1.23 -22.82
CA GLU A 79 4.84 1.34 -24.29
C GLU A 79 3.42 1.65 -24.81
N GLU A 80 2.40 0.96 -24.30
CA GLU A 80 1.00 1.24 -24.64
C GLU A 80 0.59 2.67 -24.24
N LEU A 81 0.96 3.13 -23.04
CA LEU A 81 0.66 4.50 -22.60
C LEU A 81 1.30 5.54 -23.54
N LYS A 82 2.56 5.33 -23.93
CA LYS A 82 3.28 6.20 -24.88
C LYS A 82 2.63 6.18 -26.27
N ALA A 83 2.30 5.01 -26.78
CA ALA A 83 1.66 4.85 -28.10
C ALA A 83 0.31 5.57 -28.17
N ASN A 84 -0.43 5.59 -27.06
CA ASN A 84 -1.72 6.27 -26.95
C ASN A 84 -1.59 7.77 -26.59
N GLY A 85 -0.38 8.30 -26.41
CA GLY A 85 -0.16 9.68 -25.98
C GLY A 85 -0.70 9.97 -24.57
N THR A 86 -0.85 8.95 -23.71
CA THR A 86 -1.39 9.09 -22.37
C THR A 86 -0.37 9.76 -21.46
N LYS A 87 -0.71 10.91 -20.91
CA LYS A 87 0.10 11.55 -19.85
C LYS A 87 -0.14 10.85 -18.52
N VAL A 88 0.89 10.73 -17.71
CA VAL A 88 0.81 10.18 -16.36
C VAL A 88 1.36 11.21 -15.38
N ASP A 89 0.50 11.72 -14.51
CA ASP A 89 0.89 12.72 -13.52
C ASP A 89 1.34 12.09 -12.20
N ILE A 90 0.62 11.04 -11.77
CA ILE A 90 0.75 10.48 -10.43
C ILE A 90 0.76 8.95 -10.50
N LEU A 91 1.67 8.34 -9.75
CA LEU A 91 1.69 6.90 -9.50
C LEU A 91 1.41 6.64 -8.03
N ILE A 92 0.39 5.82 -7.73
CA ILE A 92 0.09 5.34 -6.38
C ILE A 92 0.33 3.83 -6.33
N ASN A 93 1.43 3.42 -5.71
CA ASN A 93 1.75 2.02 -5.46
C ASN A 93 1.04 1.57 -4.18
N ASN A 94 -0.05 0.83 -4.36
CA ASN A 94 -0.86 0.30 -3.26
C ASN A 94 -0.94 -1.23 -3.26
N ALA A 95 -0.67 -1.90 -4.39
CA ALA A 95 -0.68 -3.36 -4.44
C ALA A 95 0.29 -3.96 -3.41
N GLY A 96 -0.16 -4.97 -2.71
CA GLY A 96 0.65 -5.66 -1.71
C GLY A 96 -0.04 -6.91 -1.17
N ILE A 97 0.75 -7.77 -0.55
CA ILE A 97 0.28 -8.97 0.17
C ILE A 97 0.84 -8.97 1.58
N LEU A 98 0.12 -9.64 2.46
CA LEU A 98 0.56 -9.93 3.83
C LEU A 98 0.72 -11.45 3.95
N PRO A 99 1.96 -11.97 3.98
CA PRO A 99 2.21 -13.38 4.26
C PRO A 99 1.68 -13.78 5.63
N LYS A 100 1.39 -15.07 5.81
CA LYS A 100 0.97 -15.60 7.09
C LYS A 100 2.02 -15.33 8.17
N PHE A 101 1.59 -14.94 9.37
CA PHE A 101 2.50 -14.70 10.49
C PHE A 101 3.05 -16.01 11.01
N LYS A 102 4.36 -16.19 10.91
CA LYS A 102 5.05 -17.39 11.38
C LYS A 102 6.53 -17.11 11.64
N ARG A 103 7.21 -18.03 12.30
CA ARG A 103 8.66 -17.93 12.51
C ARG A 103 9.39 -17.96 11.17
N PHE A 104 10.55 -17.31 11.12
CA PHE A 104 11.32 -17.19 9.88
C PHE A 104 11.73 -18.55 9.29
N ASP A 105 12.10 -19.50 10.13
CA ASP A 105 12.46 -20.86 9.73
C ASP A 105 11.34 -21.69 9.10
N ARG A 106 10.08 -21.21 9.21
CA ARG A 106 8.88 -21.84 8.63
C ARG A 106 8.45 -21.22 7.30
N TYR A 107 9.10 -20.15 6.85
CA TYR A 107 8.84 -19.59 5.52
C TYR A 107 9.53 -20.43 4.44
N SER A 108 8.80 -20.75 3.35
CA SER A 108 9.46 -21.28 2.15
C SER A 108 10.15 -20.15 1.38
N TYR A 109 11.11 -20.51 0.53
CA TYR A 109 11.76 -19.52 -0.35
C TYR A 109 10.75 -18.84 -1.28
N GLU A 110 9.78 -19.58 -1.80
CA GLU A 110 8.74 -19.06 -2.68
C GLU A 110 7.87 -18.00 -1.99
N GLU A 111 7.51 -18.20 -0.72
CA GLU A 111 6.76 -17.22 0.07
C GLU A 111 7.58 -15.94 0.31
N ILE A 112 8.88 -16.10 0.57
CA ILE A 112 9.80 -14.95 0.75
C ILE A 112 9.91 -14.17 -0.56
N GLU A 113 10.17 -14.87 -1.67
CA GLU A 113 10.29 -14.27 -2.99
C GLU A 113 8.99 -13.60 -3.42
N GLN A 114 7.85 -14.25 -3.23
CA GLN A 114 6.54 -13.69 -3.55
C GLN A 114 6.28 -12.38 -2.78
N ALA A 115 6.58 -12.35 -1.49
CA ALA A 115 6.39 -11.14 -0.69
C ALA A 115 7.30 -10.00 -1.16
N MET A 116 8.57 -10.29 -1.43
CA MET A 116 9.51 -9.30 -1.95
C MET A 116 9.11 -8.81 -3.35
N ASN A 117 8.74 -9.72 -4.23
CA ASN A 117 8.36 -9.40 -5.60
C ASN A 117 7.10 -8.51 -5.65
N ILE A 118 6.08 -8.82 -4.83
CA ILE A 118 4.83 -8.05 -4.84
C ILE A 118 4.95 -6.76 -4.02
N ASN A 119 5.54 -6.78 -2.82
CA ASN A 119 5.54 -5.60 -1.95
C ASN A 119 6.64 -4.58 -2.25
N PHE A 120 7.76 -5.02 -2.83
CA PHE A 120 8.92 -4.17 -3.09
C PHE A 120 9.26 -4.06 -4.58
N PHE A 121 9.58 -5.18 -5.25
CA PHE A 121 10.02 -5.12 -6.63
C PHE A 121 8.93 -4.60 -7.59
N SER A 122 7.65 -4.85 -7.34
CA SER A 122 6.56 -4.26 -8.10
C SER A 122 6.62 -2.72 -8.10
N CYS A 123 6.93 -2.12 -6.93
CA CYS A 123 7.11 -0.68 -6.80
C CYS A 123 8.37 -0.20 -7.52
N VAL A 124 9.47 -0.97 -7.45
CA VAL A 124 10.70 -0.67 -8.20
C VAL A 124 10.42 -0.65 -9.70
N TYR A 125 9.71 -1.67 -10.21
CA TYR A 125 9.40 -1.77 -11.65
C TYR A 125 8.47 -0.65 -12.10
N SER A 126 7.37 -0.42 -11.40
CA SER A 126 6.42 0.65 -11.74
C SER A 126 7.10 2.02 -11.72
N ILE A 127 7.87 2.33 -10.68
CA ILE A 127 8.57 3.60 -10.54
C ILE A 127 9.59 3.75 -11.67
N LYS A 128 10.50 2.78 -11.83
CA LYS A 128 11.59 2.88 -12.83
C LYS A 128 11.06 3.03 -14.24
N THR A 129 9.99 2.30 -14.58
CA THR A 129 9.40 2.29 -15.92
C THR A 129 8.60 3.55 -16.21
N LEU A 130 7.81 4.04 -15.26
CA LEU A 130 6.92 5.21 -15.46
C LEU A 130 7.57 6.55 -15.13
N LEU A 131 8.68 6.57 -14.40
CA LEU A 131 9.35 7.79 -13.95
C LEU A 131 9.63 8.81 -15.07
N PRO A 132 10.13 8.40 -16.26
CA PRO A 132 10.33 9.36 -17.35
C PRO A 132 9.04 10.09 -17.74
N MET A 133 7.91 9.37 -17.83
CA MET A 133 6.61 9.95 -18.17
C MET A 133 6.07 10.86 -17.06
N ILE A 134 6.22 10.42 -15.79
CA ILE A 134 5.77 11.20 -14.63
C ILE A 134 6.53 12.53 -14.54
N LEU A 135 7.82 12.52 -14.84
CA LEU A 135 8.65 13.75 -14.80
C LEU A 135 8.29 14.77 -15.89
N GLU A 136 7.54 14.40 -16.91
CA GLU A 136 6.99 15.32 -17.93
C GLU A 136 5.73 16.06 -17.45
N SER A 137 5.15 15.64 -16.31
CA SER A 137 3.98 16.29 -15.73
C SER A 137 4.34 17.63 -15.06
N ASP A 138 3.38 18.57 -15.06
CA ASP A 138 3.48 19.81 -14.29
C ASP A 138 3.39 19.58 -12.77
N THR A 139 2.87 18.43 -12.38
CA THR A 139 2.66 18.05 -10.97
C THR A 139 3.08 16.61 -10.69
N PRO A 140 4.35 16.25 -11.00
CA PRO A 140 4.81 14.88 -10.89
C PRO A 140 4.74 14.38 -9.45
N ALA A 141 4.20 13.15 -9.26
CA ALA A 141 4.11 12.58 -7.93
C ALA A 141 4.18 11.05 -7.91
N ILE A 142 4.80 10.52 -6.87
CA ILE A 142 4.79 9.10 -6.51
C ILE A 142 4.35 8.97 -5.06
N VAL A 143 3.37 8.12 -4.80
CA VAL A 143 2.91 7.78 -3.45
C VAL A 143 3.00 6.27 -3.25
N ASN A 144 3.76 5.85 -2.27
CA ASN A 144 3.90 4.44 -1.91
C ASN A 144 3.09 4.15 -0.64
N ILE A 145 2.14 3.21 -0.75
CA ILE A 145 1.37 2.72 0.40
C ILE A 145 2.17 1.59 1.04
N ASP A 146 2.74 1.91 2.16
CA ASP A 146 3.62 1.05 2.93
C ASP A 146 2.86 0.36 4.10
N SER A 147 3.40 0.38 5.30
CA SER A 147 2.80 -0.21 6.50
C SER A 147 3.47 0.30 7.78
N ALA A 148 2.75 0.22 8.89
CA ALA A 148 3.33 0.33 10.24
C ALA A 148 4.49 -0.67 10.45
N ALA A 149 4.47 -1.82 9.76
CA ALA A 149 5.52 -2.84 9.81
C ALA A 149 6.89 -2.36 9.25
N ALA A 150 6.90 -1.26 8.45
CA ALA A 150 8.14 -0.59 8.05
C ALA A 150 8.69 0.35 9.13
N LEU A 151 7.88 0.71 10.11
CA LEU A 151 8.23 1.60 11.22
C LEU A 151 8.71 0.81 12.45
N MET A 152 8.08 -0.35 12.70
CA MET A 152 8.48 -1.28 13.77
C MET A 152 8.16 -2.71 13.35
N THR A 153 9.17 -3.57 13.34
CA THR A 153 9.04 -4.99 13.03
C THR A 153 8.45 -5.76 14.21
N LEU A 154 7.57 -6.72 13.94
CA LEU A 154 7.01 -7.63 14.94
C LEU A 154 7.54 -9.05 14.71
N ALA A 155 7.61 -9.86 15.77
CA ALA A 155 7.84 -11.29 15.62
C ALA A 155 6.77 -11.90 14.70
N GLY A 156 7.17 -12.81 13.82
CA GLY A 156 6.27 -13.42 12.83
C GLY A 156 6.03 -12.61 11.56
N THR A 157 6.50 -11.37 11.49
CA THR A 157 6.33 -10.53 10.30
C THR A 157 7.65 -10.27 9.55
N SER A 158 8.69 -11.06 9.80
CA SER A 158 10.05 -10.82 9.31
C SER A 158 10.12 -10.51 7.81
N VAL A 159 9.50 -11.36 6.98
CA VAL A 159 9.51 -11.22 5.52
C VAL A 159 8.69 -9.99 5.08
N TYR A 160 7.50 -9.82 5.65
CA TYR A 160 6.65 -8.67 5.37
C TYR A 160 7.32 -7.35 5.76
N SER A 161 7.82 -7.28 7.00
CA SER A 161 8.51 -6.08 7.50
C SER A 161 9.77 -5.77 6.69
N ALA A 162 10.54 -6.78 6.27
CA ALA A 162 11.69 -6.58 5.40
C ALA A 162 11.28 -5.95 4.06
N SER A 163 10.23 -6.48 3.41
CA SER A 163 9.74 -5.93 2.13
C SER A 163 9.24 -4.48 2.26
N LYS A 164 8.54 -4.17 3.35
CA LYS A 164 8.03 -2.81 3.61
C LYS A 164 9.15 -1.85 4.04
N SER A 165 10.12 -2.30 4.84
CA SER A 165 11.30 -1.49 5.17
C SER A 165 12.15 -1.16 3.94
N ALA A 166 12.27 -2.09 2.99
CA ALA A 166 12.93 -1.84 1.71
C ALA A 166 12.19 -0.75 0.89
N LEU A 167 10.86 -0.82 0.83
CA LEU A 167 10.03 0.20 0.15
C LEU A 167 10.16 1.57 0.83
N ARG A 168 10.15 1.61 2.15
CA ARG A 168 10.39 2.84 2.91
C ARG A 168 11.73 3.47 2.54
N SER A 169 12.82 2.69 2.61
CA SER A 169 14.17 3.20 2.31
C SER A 169 14.27 3.72 0.88
N LEU A 170 13.70 3.02 -0.10
CA LEU A 170 13.63 3.48 -1.49
C LEU A 170 12.85 4.80 -1.59
N THR A 171 11.71 4.91 -0.91
CA THR A 171 10.86 6.12 -0.97
C THR A 171 11.57 7.33 -0.36
N GLU A 172 12.29 7.15 0.74
CA GLU A 172 13.07 8.21 1.40
C GLU A 172 14.24 8.67 0.52
N ALA A 173 14.93 7.75 -0.18
CA ALA A 173 15.97 8.07 -1.15
C ALA A 173 15.42 8.88 -2.33
N LEU A 174 14.34 8.39 -2.97
CA LEU A 174 13.68 9.09 -4.08
C LEU A 174 13.22 10.49 -3.70
N ARG A 175 12.71 10.67 -2.47
CA ARG A 175 12.33 12.00 -1.96
C ARG A 175 13.50 12.97 -1.95
N SER A 176 14.68 12.49 -1.58
CA SER A 176 15.89 13.30 -1.54
C SER A 176 16.43 13.60 -2.94
N GLU A 177 16.46 12.59 -3.82
CA GLU A 177 16.95 12.67 -5.19
C GLU A 177 16.11 13.62 -6.06
N TYR A 178 14.78 13.62 -5.86
CA TYR A 178 13.82 14.40 -6.65
C TYR A 178 13.27 15.61 -5.89
N LYS A 179 13.96 16.06 -4.83
CA LYS A 179 13.55 17.23 -4.04
C LYS A 179 13.37 18.46 -4.94
N GLY A 180 12.20 19.09 -4.85
CA GLY A 180 11.82 20.27 -5.65
C GLY A 180 11.41 19.96 -7.09
N LYS A 181 11.51 18.70 -7.55
CA LYS A 181 11.07 18.28 -8.89
C LYS A 181 9.81 17.42 -8.86
N MET A 182 9.62 16.61 -7.83
CA MET A 182 8.52 15.66 -7.74
C MET A 182 8.07 15.51 -6.28
N PHE A 183 6.76 15.36 -6.06
CA PHE A 183 6.25 14.97 -4.76
C PHE A 183 6.44 13.46 -4.55
N VAL A 184 7.09 13.07 -3.46
CA VAL A 184 7.27 11.67 -3.07
C VAL A 184 6.69 11.46 -1.68
N GLY A 185 5.59 10.70 -1.62
CA GLY A 185 4.84 10.39 -0.40
C GLY A 185 5.04 8.95 0.05
N LEU A 186 5.19 8.75 1.36
CA LEU A 186 5.18 7.47 2.03
C LEU A 186 3.99 7.42 3.00
N VAL A 187 3.15 6.43 2.86
CA VAL A 187 1.99 6.22 3.73
C VAL A 187 2.16 4.93 4.51
N CYS A 188 2.16 5.02 5.83
CA CYS A 188 2.30 3.89 6.75
C CYS A 188 0.98 3.68 7.51
N PRO A 189 -0.02 3.01 6.92
CA PRO A 189 -1.23 2.66 7.63
C PRO A 189 -0.96 1.58 8.68
N GLY A 190 -1.71 1.64 9.78
CA GLY A 190 -1.81 0.55 10.74
C GLY A 190 -2.78 -0.54 10.28
N PHE A 191 -3.21 -1.36 11.20
CA PHE A 191 -4.22 -2.40 10.92
C PHE A 191 -5.47 -1.76 10.33
N THR A 192 -5.85 -2.22 9.14
CA THR A 192 -7.00 -1.70 8.38
C THR A 192 -7.90 -2.85 7.99
N LYS A 193 -9.21 -2.73 8.21
CA LYS A 193 -10.21 -3.75 7.87
C LYS A 193 -10.31 -3.91 6.36
N THR A 194 -9.48 -4.80 5.81
CA THR A 194 -9.42 -5.16 4.39
C THR A 194 -9.21 -6.66 4.23
N ASP A 195 -9.38 -7.16 3.01
CA ASP A 195 -9.18 -8.58 2.67
C ASP A 195 -7.73 -9.06 2.87
N ILE A 196 -6.78 -8.17 3.11
CA ILE A 196 -5.36 -8.51 3.26
C ILE A 196 -5.11 -9.47 4.45
N PHE A 197 -5.98 -9.41 5.47
CA PHE A 197 -5.91 -10.28 6.65
C PHE A 197 -6.61 -11.63 6.50
N ARG A 198 -7.37 -11.86 5.41
CA ARG A 198 -8.11 -13.13 5.21
C ARG A 198 -7.23 -14.37 5.17
N ASN A 199 -5.96 -14.23 4.81
CA ASN A 199 -5.01 -15.34 4.73
C ASN A 199 -4.35 -15.67 6.08
N GLN A 200 -4.62 -14.92 7.14
CA GLN A 200 -3.88 -15.06 8.41
C GLN A 200 -4.34 -16.23 9.26
N ASN A 201 -5.58 -16.61 9.25
CA ASN A 201 -6.11 -17.89 9.76
C ASN A 201 -7.65 -17.88 9.74
N PRO A 202 -8.32 -18.64 8.87
CA PRO A 202 -9.79 -18.70 8.84
C PRO A 202 -10.40 -19.46 10.03
N GLU A 203 -9.59 -20.20 10.80
CA GLU A 203 -10.05 -21.02 11.92
C GLU A 203 -9.86 -20.35 13.30
N THR A 204 -9.42 -19.09 13.35
CA THR A 204 -9.13 -18.44 14.62
C THR A 204 -10.36 -18.15 15.42
N ASN A 205 -10.26 -18.61 16.65
CA ASN A 205 -11.20 -18.41 17.72
C ASN A 205 -11.38 -16.90 17.99
N ASP A 206 -12.58 -16.52 18.27
CA ASP A 206 -13.22 -15.22 18.49
C ASP A 206 -12.39 -14.11 19.19
N LYS A 207 -11.38 -14.43 19.99
CA LYS A 207 -10.62 -13.43 20.80
C LYS A 207 -9.54 -12.68 20.02
N GLY A 208 -8.75 -13.37 19.20
CA GLY A 208 -7.67 -12.75 18.42
C GLY A 208 -8.23 -11.85 17.33
N GLN A 209 -9.27 -12.29 16.64
CA GLN A 209 -9.97 -11.50 15.65
C GLN A 209 -10.62 -10.26 16.27
N LYS A 210 -11.28 -10.39 17.41
CA LYS A 210 -11.87 -9.26 18.16
C LYS A 210 -10.81 -8.22 18.57
N MET A 211 -9.63 -8.66 18.96
CA MET A 211 -8.54 -7.73 19.30
C MET A 211 -8.03 -6.97 18.06
N ILE A 212 -7.84 -7.67 16.94
CA ILE A 212 -7.46 -7.03 15.67
C ILE A 212 -8.55 -6.07 15.22
N ASP A 213 -9.82 -6.48 15.29
CA ASP A 213 -10.95 -5.64 14.92
C ASP A 213 -11.06 -4.38 15.80
N MET A 214 -10.69 -4.48 17.07
CA MET A 214 -10.69 -3.36 18.01
C MET A 214 -9.62 -2.31 17.69
N VAL A 215 -8.43 -2.75 17.26
CA VAL A 215 -7.33 -1.84 16.91
C VAL A 215 -7.34 -1.43 15.45
N SER A 216 -8.06 -2.17 14.61
CA SER A 216 -8.12 -1.91 13.16
C SER A 216 -8.96 -0.68 12.85
N THR A 217 -8.44 0.15 11.97
CA THR A 217 -9.20 1.27 11.40
C THR A 217 -10.10 0.76 10.26
N ASP A 218 -11.32 1.28 10.19
CA ASP A 218 -12.21 1.05 9.05
C ASP A 218 -11.57 1.51 7.74
N CYS A 219 -11.81 0.74 6.65
CA CYS A 219 -11.17 0.99 5.36
C CYS A 219 -11.48 2.40 4.81
N ASP A 220 -12.74 2.82 4.85
CA ASP A 220 -13.15 4.13 4.33
C ASP A 220 -12.56 5.27 5.16
N LYS A 221 -12.48 5.08 6.48
CA LYS A 221 -11.81 6.03 7.36
C LYS A 221 -10.32 6.12 7.05
N MET A 222 -9.66 4.99 6.82
CA MET A 222 -8.25 4.96 6.45
C MET A 222 -8.01 5.67 5.11
N VAL A 223 -8.84 5.40 4.10
CA VAL A 223 -8.78 6.07 2.80
C VAL A 223 -8.93 7.59 2.95
N ARG A 224 -9.91 8.05 3.74
CA ARG A 224 -10.07 9.50 3.99
C ARG A 224 -8.83 10.14 4.61
N LEU A 225 -8.17 9.47 5.57
CA LEU A 225 -6.95 9.95 6.19
C LEU A 225 -5.79 10.01 5.19
N ILE A 226 -5.61 8.95 4.40
CA ILE A 226 -4.59 8.86 3.35
C ILE A 226 -4.79 9.99 2.33
N MET A 227 -5.99 10.13 1.80
CA MET A 227 -6.30 11.15 0.80
C MET A 227 -6.09 12.56 1.34
N HIS A 228 -6.50 12.82 2.58
CA HIS A 228 -6.23 14.11 3.23
C HIS A 228 -4.73 14.44 3.30
N GLY A 229 -3.88 13.44 3.62
CA GLY A 229 -2.43 13.63 3.63
C GLY A 229 -1.84 13.81 2.23
N ILE A 230 -2.35 13.12 1.20
CA ILE A 230 -1.93 13.31 -0.19
C ILE A 230 -2.31 14.70 -0.68
N GLU A 231 -3.54 15.15 -0.44
CA GLU A 231 -4.04 16.49 -0.79
C GLU A 231 -3.12 17.61 -0.25
N ARG A 232 -2.57 17.41 0.94
CA ARG A 232 -1.65 18.35 1.62
C ARG A 232 -0.17 18.10 1.32
N LYS A 233 0.16 17.16 0.46
CA LYS A 233 1.52 16.76 0.13
C LYS A 233 2.36 16.39 1.38
N HIS A 234 1.75 15.66 2.32
CA HIS A 234 2.49 15.13 3.46
C HIS A 234 3.44 14.03 3.00
N HIS A 235 4.74 14.26 3.12
CA HIS A 235 5.78 13.33 2.69
C HIS A 235 5.81 12.02 3.48
N LEU A 236 5.42 12.06 4.75
CA LEU A 236 5.27 10.89 5.62
C LEU A 236 3.92 10.95 6.30
N GLN A 237 3.15 9.91 6.14
CA GLN A 237 1.85 9.75 6.76
C GLN A 237 1.86 8.49 7.62
N VAL A 238 1.51 8.63 8.89
CA VAL A 238 1.36 7.52 9.84
C VAL A 238 -0.07 7.54 10.33
N HIS A 239 -0.87 6.56 9.96
CA HIS A 239 -2.30 6.53 10.22
C HIS A 239 -2.71 5.26 10.97
N GLY A 240 -3.61 5.43 11.95
CA GLY A 240 -4.00 4.40 12.89
C GLY A 240 -3.29 4.57 14.24
N PHE A 241 -4.03 4.30 15.32
CA PHE A 241 -3.46 4.40 16.67
C PHE A 241 -2.28 3.44 16.87
N ASP A 242 -2.42 2.23 16.37
CA ASP A 242 -1.41 1.18 16.37
C ASP A 242 -0.14 1.61 15.63
N SER A 243 -0.27 2.16 14.42
CA SER A 243 0.88 2.65 13.64
C SER A 243 1.60 3.80 14.36
N PHE A 244 0.83 4.73 14.92
CA PHE A 244 1.41 5.83 15.70
C PHE A 244 2.15 5.31 16.94
N ALA A 245 1.52 4.41 17.71
CA ALA A 245 2.12 3.82 18.90
C ALA A 245 3.40 3.03 18.55
N MET A 246 3.37 2.20 17.50
CA MET A 246 4.54 1.47 17.01
C MET A 246 5.67 2.43 16.61
N SER A 247 5.36 3.49 15.85
CA SER A 247 6.34 4.48 15.43
C SER A 247 6.98 5.20 16.63
N ALA A 248 6.16 5.67 17.57
CA ALA A 248 6.64 6.36 18.76
C ALA A 248 7.50 5.46 19.64
N PHE A 249 7.03 4.22 19.85
CA PHE A 249 7.72 3.23 20.69
C PHE A 249 9.07 2.81 20.09
N ASN A 250 9.13 2.58 18.76
CA ASN A 250 10.39 2.25 18.10
C ASN A 250 11.40 3.41 18.13
N ARG A 251 10.92 4.66 18.09
CA ARG A 251 11.80 5.85 18.20
C ARG A 251 12.39 6.01 19.62
N MET A 252 11.63 5.65 20.67
CA MET A 252 12.09 5.71 22.03
C MET A 252 12.99 4.53 22.41
N MET A 253 12.72 3.35 21.82
CA MET A 253 13.41 2.09 22.15
C MET A 253 13.80 1.32 20.88
N PRO A 254 14.73 1.82 20.06
CA PRO A 254 15.00 1.29 18.72
C PRO A 254 15.52 -0.16 18.71
N VAL A 255 16.15 -0.62 19.79
CA VAL A 255 16.68 -1.99 19.90
C VAL A 255 15.67 -2.93 20.59
N HIS A 256 15.00 -2.46 21.62
CA HIS A 256 14.17 -3.31 22.48
C HIS A 256 12.67 -3.18 22.21
N GLY A 257 12.23 -2.16 21.46
CA GLY A 257 10.82 -1.88 21.22
C GLY A 257 10.08 -3.05 20.58
N SER A 258 10.64 -3.60 19.53
CA SER A 258 10.11 -4.77 18.82
C SER A 258 10.01 -6.01 19.73
N MET A 259 11.02 -6.27 20.54
CA MET A 259 11.05 -7.40 21.47
C MET A 259 9.99 -7.27 22.57
N LEU A 260 9.88 -6.07 23.16
CA LEU A 260 8.89 -5.80 24.21
C LEU A 260 7.46 -5.92 23.70
N PHE A 261 7.20 -5.36 22.52
CA PHE A 261 5.89 -5.45 21.89
C PHE A 261 5.53 -6.91 21.55
N SER A 262 6.48 -7.66 21.01
CA SER A 262 6.30 -9.09 20.73
C SER A 262 6.04 -9.91 22.00
N ALA A 263 6.72 -9.58 23.11
CA ALA A 263 6.45 -10.20 24.42
C ALA A 263 5.02 -9.92 24.91
N VAL A 264 4.52 -8.68 24.75
CA VAL A 264 3.14 -8.33 25.07
C VAL A 264 2.16 -9.13 24.21
N MET A 265 2.40 -9.28 22.91
CA MET A 265 1.55 -10.08 22.02
C MET A 265 1.55 -11.57 22.41
N LYS A 266 2.71 -12.12 22.81
CA LYS A 266 2.82 -13.47 23.34
C LYS A 266 2.01 -13.64 24.62
N MET A 267 2.14 -12.71 25.58
CA MET A 267 1.38 -12.74 26.84
C MET A 267 -0.14 -12.59 26.63
N ALA A 268 -0.54 -11.80 25.65
CA ALA A 268 -1.94 -11.61 25.28
C ALA A 268 -2.54 -12.84 24.58
N ASN A 269 -1.71 -13.84 24.24
CA ASN A 269 -2.09 -15.09 23.58
C ASN A 269 -3.00 -14.86 22.35
N VAL A 270 -2.58 -13.96 21.46
CA VAL A 270 -3.33 -13.59 20.26
C VAL A 270 -3.15 -14.65 19.21
N ASP A 271 -4.20 -15.30 18.80
CA ASP A 271 -4.18 -16.49 17.92
C ASP A 271 -3.43 -16.29 16.59
N ILE A 272 -3.44 -15.06 16.04
CA ILE A 272 -2.72 -14.75 14.79
C ILE A 272 -1.18 -14.93 14.94
N PHE A 273 -0.65 -14.88 16.16
CA PHE A 273 0.75 -15.10 16.48
C PHE A 273 1.05 -16.51 17.00
N LYS A 274 0.07 -17.42 17.02
CA LYS A 274 0.24 -18.75 17.57
C LYS A 274 1.39 -19.52 16.91
N GLU A 275 1.45 -19.52 15.57
CA GLU A 275 2.55 -20.16 14.82
C GLU A 275 3.91 -19.47 14.98
N VAL A 276 3.93 -18.31 15.62
CA VAL A 276 5.17 -17.57 15.92
C VAL A 276 5.77 -18.01 17.26
N PHE A 277 4.91 -18.29 18.24
CA PHE A 277 5.34 -18.49 19.63
C PHE A 277 5.19 -19.95 20.12
N ASP A 278 4.48 -20.79 19.38
CA ASP A 278 4.42 -22.23 19.65
C ASP A 278 5.64 -22.94 19.07
N ASP A 279 6.25 -23.84 19.86
CA ASP A 279 7.44 -24.62 19.50
C ASP A 279 7.12 -25.69 18.44
#